data_6feb368799fe64b3f7cf08524422eb7e
#
_entry.id   6feb368799fe64b3f7cf08524422eb7e
#
_cell.length_a   1.000
_cell.length_b   1.000
_cell.length_c   1.000
_cell.angle_alpha   90.00
_cell.angle_beta   90.00
_cell.angle_gamma   90.00
#
_symmetry.space_group_name_H-M   'P 1'
#
loop_
_entity.id
_entity.type
_entity.pdbx_description
1 polymer ?
#
loop_
_entity_poly.entity_id
_entity_poly.type
_entity_poly.pdbx_seq_one_letter_code
_entity_poly.pdbx_strand_id
1 'polypeptide(L)'
;MLIVLGLIGIMAGGAAPSLHRMNQEWALYGGVRLIESSLLWGRMHAIAANDSLIFTIDDNGRRFYWLDPSGTRYENSVCYLPPGVFIIQSPRKPLRFFQHGNAVPAGTFVIQGPTGTYRVVVSVAGRVRVQRD
;
A
#
# COMPACT_ATOMS: atom_id res chain seq x y z
N MET A 1 4.10 30.49 -38.91
CA MET A 1 3.73 29.07 -38.84
C MET A 1 4.85 28.24 -38.24
N LEU A 2 6.07 28.24 -38.76
CA LEU A 2 7.19 27.44 -38.25
C LEU A 2 7.60 27.82 -36.82
N ILE A 3 7.54 29.07 -36.43
CA ILE A 3 7.86 29.55 -35.08
C ILE A 3 6.86 29.00 -34.05
N VAL A 4 5.58 28.96 -34.39
CA VAL A 4 4.51 28.44 -33.54
C VAL A 4 4.67 26.94 -33.32
N LEU A 5 5.00 26.19 -34.37
CA LEU A 5 5.27 24.75 -34.28
C LEU A 5 6.51 24.46 -33.43
N GLY A 6 7.57 25.28 -33.54
CA GLY A 6 8.76 25.17 -32.69
C GLY A 6 8.47 25.42 -31.23
N LEU A 7 7.65 26.41 -30.89
CA LEU A 7 7.23 26.70 -29.51
C LEU A 7 6.41 25.56 -28.92
N ILE A 8 5.48 25.00 -29.67
CA ILE A 8 4.68 23.84 -29.24
C ILE A 8 5.58 22.62 -28.97
N GLY A 9 6.55 22.38 -29.81
CA GLY A 9 7.52 21.30 -29.67
C GLY A 9 8.37 21.42 -28.40
N ILE A 10 8.83 22.65 -28.08
CA ILE A 10 9.62 22.92 -26.86
C ILE A 10 8.77 22.72 -25.60
N MET A 11 7.55 23.21 -25.61
CA MET A 11 6.63 23.05 -24.49
C MET A 11 6.27 21.57 -24.24
N ALA A 12 6.02 20.82 -25.31
CA ALA A 12 5.73 19.40 -25.24
C ALA A 12 6.92 18.57 -24.71
N GLY A 13 8.13 18.90 -25.16
CA GLY A 13 9.36 18.23 -24.74
C GLY A 13 9.71 18.47 -23.27
N GLY A 14 9.39 19.65 -22.73
CA GLY A 14 9.63 19.98 -21.33
C GLY A 14 8.63 19.37 -20.34
N ALA A 15 7.43 19.05 -20.82
CA ALA A 15 6.37 18.51 -19.95
C ALA A 15 6.50 17.00 -19.71
N ALA A 16 7.08 16.25 -20.64
CA ALA A 16 7.12 14.78 -20.57
C ALA A 16 7.84 14.22 -19.32
N PRO A 17 9.04 14.71 -18.90
CA PRO A 17 9.70 14.23 -17.69
C PRO A 17 8.90 14.51 -16.42
N SER A 18 8.23 15.67 -16.35
CA SER A 18 7.39 16.07 -15.22
C SER A 18 6.16 15.18 -15.07
N LEU A 19 5.53 14.81 -16.19
CA LEU A 19 4.39 13.90 -16.20
C LEU A 19 4.79 12.48 -15.73
N HIS A 20 5.95 12.00 -16.13
CA HIS A 20 6.45 10.70 -15.72
C HIS A 20 6.67 10.64 -14.21
N ARG A 21 7.32 11.67 -13.65
CA ARG A 21 7.53 11.78 -12.21
C ARG A 21 6.20 11.86 -11.44
N MET A 22 5.26 12.63 -11.95
CA MET A 22 3.93 12.74 -11.37
C MET A 22 3.20 11.40 -11.39
N ASN A 23 3.30 10.63 -12.46
CA ASN A 23 2.76 9.28 -12.54
C ASN A 23 3.37 8.34 -11.49
N GLN A 24 4.67 8.43 -11.26
CA GLN A 24 5.36 7.63 -10.24
C GLN A 24 4.90 8.00 -8.83
N GLU A 25 4.70 9.29 -8.54
CA GLU A 25 4.16 9.75 -7.26
C GLU A 25 2.74 9.26 -7.03
N TRP A 26 1.89 9.33 -8.06
CA TRP A 26 0.52 8.81 -7.99
C TRP A 26 0.49 7.30 -7.78
N ALA A 27 1.38 6.55 -8.43
CA ALA A 27 1.49 5.11 -8.24
C ALA A 27 1.90 4.77 -6.81
N LEU A 28 2.89 5.47 -6.25
CA LEU A 28 3.32 5.28 -4.86
C LEU A 28 2.20 5.61 -3.88
N TYR A 29 1.55 6.76 -4.05
CA TYR A 29 0.44 7.17 -3.20
C TYR A 29 -0.73 6.19 -3.29
N GLY A 30 -1.06 5.73 -4.50
CA GLY A 30 -2.10 4.73 -4.74
C GLY A 30 -1.80 3.40 -4.06
N GLY A 31 -0.55 2.95 -4.09
CA GLY A 31 -0.10 1.75 -3.39
C GLY A 31 -0.23 1.87 -1.88
N VAL A 32 0.17 3.00 -1.32
CA VAL A 32 0.02 3.28 0.12
C VAL A 32 -1.45 3.30 0.54
N ARG A 33 -2.30 3.94 -0.24
CA ARG A 33 -3.75 3.97 0.01
C ARG A 33 -4.39 2.60 -0.10
N LEU A 34 -3.93 1.78 -1.02
CA LEU A 34 -4.40 0.40 -1.17
C LEU A 34 -4.10 -0.41 0.09
N ILE A 35 -2.90 -0.30 0.64
CA ILE A 35 -2.51 -0.97 1.88
C ILE A 35 -3.34 -0.45 3.06
N GLU A 36 -3.47 0.86 3.19
CA GLU A 36 -4.28 1.49 4.25
C GLU A 36 -5.73 1.00 4.20
N SER A 37 -6.35 1.03 3.03
CA SER A 37 -7.72 0.57 2.82
C SER A 37 -7.87 -0.92 3.14
N SER A 38 -6.91 -1.73 2.75
CA SER A 38 -6.91 -3.16 3.02
C SER A 38 -6.79 -3.46 4.51
N LEU A 39 -5.95 -2.73 5.23
CA LEU A 39 -5.82 -2.87 6.68
C LEU A 39 -7.11 -2.48 7.40
N LEU A 40 -7.74 -1.39 6.99
CA LEU A 40 -9.03 -0.97 7.53
C LEU A 40 -10.14 -1.99 7.24
N TRP A 41 -10.17 -2.51 6.02
CA TRP A 41 -11.10 -3.57 5.63
C TRP A 41 -10.91 -4.82 6.50
N GLY A 42 -9.66 -5.25 6.69
CA GLY A 42 -9.34 -6.42 7.50
C GLY A 42 -9.79 -6.26 8.95
N ARG A 43 -9.57 -5.08 9.52
CA ARG A 43 -10.03 -4.76 10.87
C ARG A 43 -11.56 -4.82 10.98
N MET A 44 -12.26 -4.18 10.06
CA MET A 44 -13.73 -4.19 10.04
C MET A 44 -14.29 -5.59 9.81
N HIS A 45 -13.68 -6.36 8.94
CA HIS A 45 -14.09 -7.73 8.65
C HIS A 45 -13.88 -8.65 9.84
N ALA A 46 -12.76 -8.50 10.56
CA ALA A 46 -12.48 -9.26 11.78
C ALA A 46 -13.54 -8.99 12.86
N ILE A 47 -13.93 -7.74 13.02
CA ILE A 47 -14.99 -7.34 13.97
C ILE A 47 -16.35 -7.91 13.52
N ALA A 48 -16.70 -7.76 12.26
CA ALA A 48 -18.00 -8.19 11.71
C ALA A 48 -18.17 -9.71 11.72
N ALA A 49 -17.12 -10.45 11.37
CA ALA A 49 -17.13 -11.91 11.37
C ALA A 49 -16.88 -12.52 12.74
N ASN A 50 -16.53 -11.71 13.75
CA ASN A 50 -16.16 -12.13 15.10
C ASN A 50 -15.04 -13.18 15.11
N ASP A 51 -14.04 -12.97 14.26
CA ASP A 51 -12.91 -13.88 14.06
C ASP A 51 -11.64 -13.09 13.72
N SER A 52 -10.48 -13.72 13.84
CA SER A 52 -9.22 -13.06 13.53
C SER A 52 -8.84 -13.20 12.05
N LEU A 53 -8.11 -12.21 11.54
CA LEU A 53 -7.56 -12.21 10.19
C LEU A 53 -6.06 -11.95 10.23
N ILE A 54 -5.32 -12.63 9.40
CA ILE A 54 -3.86 -12.52 9.30
C ILE A 54 -3.50 -11.82 8.00
N PHE A 55 -2.78 -10.71 8.11
CA PHE A 55 -2.25 -9.96 6.96
C PHE A 55 -0.93 -10.56 6.52
N THR A 56 -0.84 -11.01 5.28
CA THR A 56 0.33 -11.68 4.74
C THR A 56 0.87 -10.94 3.52
N ILE A 57 2.17 -10.74 3.49
CA ILE A 57 2.89 -10.11 2.38
C ILE A 57 3.68 -11.20 1.66
N ASP A 58 3.64 -11.19 0.34
CA ASP A 58 4.26 -12.19 -0.52
C ASP A 58 4.89 -11.53 -1.75
N ASP A 59 5.57 -12.33 -2.59
CA ASP A 59 6.17 -11.89 -3.84
C ASP A 59 7.14 -10.71 -3.64
N ASN A 60 8.04 -10.84 -2.68
CA ASN A 60 9.08 -9.82 -2.37
C ASN A 60 8.51 -8.43 -2.06
N GLY A 61 7.35 -8.38 -1.41
CA GLY A 61 6.71 -7.13 -1.04
C GLY A 61 5.84 -6.50 -2.11
N ARG A 62 5.50 -7.24 -3.17
CA ARG A 62 4.67 -6.74 -4.27
C ARG A 62 3.20 -7.09 -4.14
N ARG A 63 2.88 -8.07 -3.32
CA ARG A 63 1.54 -8.64 -3.17
C ARG A 63 1.21 -8.83 -1.70
N PHE A 64 -0.04 -8.65 -1.34
CA PHE A 64 -0.52 -8.95 0.01
C PHE A 64 -1.92 -9.55 -0.06
N TYR A 65 -2.26 -10.31 0.97
CA TYR A 65 -3.57 -10.97 1.09
C TYR A 65 -3.89 -11.28 2.54
N TRP A 66 -5.11 -11.70 2.78
CA TRP A 66 -5.60 -12.05 4.10
C TRP A 66 -5.80 -13.56 4.23
N LEU A 67 -5.40 -14.10 5.38
CA LEU A 67 -5.65 -15.49 5.76
C LEU A 67 -6.65 -15.53 6.91
N ASP A 68 -7.47 -16.58 6.95
CA ASP A 68 -8.28 -16.89 8.12
C ASP A 68 -7.42 -17.61 9.18
N PRO A 69 -7.93 -17.84 10.41
CA PRO A 69 -7.16 -18.52 11.45
C PRO A 69 -6.74 -19.95 11.10
N SER A 70 -7.43 -20.60 10.15
CA SER A 70 -7.07 -21.94 9.66
C SER A 70 -5.94 -21.93 8.64
N GLY A 71 -5.53 -20.74 8.17
CA GLY A 71 -4.51 -20.58 7.15
C GLY A 71 -5.04 -20.57 5.72
N THR A 72 -6.35 -20.56 5.54
CA THR A 72 -6.97 -20.47 4.21
C THR A 72 -7.05 -19.03 3.75
N ARG A 73 -6.65 -18.78 2.50
CA ARG A 73 -6.69 -17.45 1.92
C ARG A 73 -8.14 -17.05 1.59
N TYR A 74 -8.50 -15.83 1.99
CA TYR A 74 -9.78 -15.26 1.60
C TYR A 74 -9.80 -15.02 0.09
N GLU A 75 -10.88 -15.44 -0.56
CA GLU A 75 -11.10 -15.14 -1.97
C GLU A 75 -11.20 -13.63 -2.18
N ASN A 76 -10.63 -13.15 -3.28
CA ASN A 76 -10.62 -11.74 -3.65
C ASN A 76 -9.89 -10.81 -2.67
N SER A 77 -9.10 -11.36 -1.74
CA SER A 77 -8.30 -10.55 -0.83
C SER A 77 -6.89 -10.24 -1.37
N VAL A 78 -6.49 -10.89 -2.45
CA VAL A 78 -5.18 -10.71 -3.05
C VAL A 78 -5.12 -9.36 -3.76
N CYS A 79 -4.18 -8.52 -3.34
CA CYS A 79 -3.94 -7.21 -3.95
C CYS A 79 -2.49 -7.10 -4.40
N TYR A 80 -2.31 -6.54 -5.59
CA TYR A 80 -0.99 -6.26 -6.15
C TYR A 80 -0.70 -4.77 -6.06
N LEU A 81 0.53 -4.45 -5.67
CA LEU A 81 1.00 -3.06 -5.67
C LEU A 81 1.29 -2.60 -7.11
N PRO A 82 1.18 -1.30 -7.38
CA PRO A 82 1.56 -0.75 -8.69
C PRO A 82 3.01 -1.06 -9.04
N PRO A 83 3.38 -1.08 -10.33
CA PRO A 83 4.76 -1.29 -10.75
C PRO A 83 5.72 -0.30 -10.10
N GLY A 84 6.85 -0.79 -9.59
CA GLY A 84 7.86 0.03 -8.92
C GLY A 84 7.60 0.33 -7.45
N VAL A 85 6.48 -0.12 -6.90
CA VAL A 85 6.11 0.08 -5.49
C VAL A 85 6.25 -1.24 -4.74
N PHE A 86 7.00 -1.22 -3.64
CA PHE A 86 7.30 -2.41 -2.85
C PHE A 86 7.15 -2.15 -1.35
N ILE A 87 6.74 -3.18 -0.63
CA ILE A 87 6.84 -3.19 0.84
C ILE A 87 8.24 -3.72 1.17
N ILE A 88 9.11 -2.84 1.66
CA ILE A 88 10.52 -3.18 1.94
C ILE A 88 10.76 -3.59 3.39
N GLN A 89 9.83 -3.27 4.28
CA GLN A 89 9.89 -3.62 5.69
C GLN A 89 8.51 -3.91 6.23
N SER A 90 8.42 -4.96 7.04
CA SER A 90 7.20 -5.36 7.73
C SER A 90 7.55 -5.88 9.12
N PRO A 91 6.59 -6.01 10.05
CA PRO A 91 6.82 -6.68 11.34
C PRO A 91 7.35 -8.10 11.15
N ARG A 92 8.16 -8.58 12.08
CA ARG A 92 8.74 -9.94 12.02
C ARG A 92 7.69 -11.03 11.96
N LYS A 93 6.58 -10.85 12.67
CA LYS A 93 5.44 -11.76 12.64
C LYS A 93 4.32 -11.16 11.80
N PRO A 94 3.54 -11.98 11.08
CA PRO A 94 2.39 -11.46 10.35
C PRO A 94 1.43 -10.71 11.26
N LEU A 95 0.95 -9.56 10.79
CA LEU A 95 -0.02 -8.75 11.51
C LEU A 95 -1.35 -9.51 11.58
N ARG A 96 -1.92 -9.57 12.76
CA ARG A 96 -3.22 -10.20 12.98
C ARG A 96 -4.18 -9.20 13.62
N PHE A 97 -5.32 -9.02 12.99
CA PHE A 97 -6.44 -8.31 13.61
C PHE A 97 -7.34 -9.30 14.33
N PHE A 98 -7.68 -8.97 15.55
CA PHE A 98 -8.58 -9.79 16.38
C PHE A 98 -10.01 -9.27 16.31
N GLN A 99 -10.94 -10.09 16.78
CA GLN A 99 -12.38 -9.81 16.79
C GLN A 99 -12.78 -8.52 17.51
N HIS A 100 -11.94 -8.00 18.40
CA HIS A 100 -12.17 -6.73 19.09
C HIS A 100 -11.59 -5.52 18.35
N GLY A 101 -11.00 -5.72 17.18
CA GLY A 101 -10.40 -4.68 16.38
C GLY A 101 -8.98 -4.30 16.75
N ASN A 102 -8.37 -4.99 17.73
CA ASN A 102 -6.97 -4.80 18.07
C ASN A 102 -6.05 -5.56 17.12
N ALA A 103 -4.80 -5.13 17.03
CA ALA A 103 -3.79 -5.71 16.15
C ALA A 103 -2.58 -6.18 16.95
N VAL A 104 -2.04 -7.35 16.62
CA VAL A 104 -0.84 -7.91 17.23
C VAL A 104 -0.02 -8.61 16.13
N PRO A 105 1.28 -8.37 16.03
CA PRO A 105 2.03 -7.33 16.74
C PRO A 105 1.74 -5.94 16.17
N ALA A 106 1.83 -4.90 16.99
CA ALA A 106 1.90 -3.54 16.49
C ALA A 106 3.21 -3.39 15.70
N GLY A 107 3.16 -2.64 14.61
CA GLY A 107 4.34 -2.51 13.79
C GLY A 107 4.19 -1.51 12.66
N THR A 108 5.26 -1.40 11.90
CA THR A 108 5.36 -0.44 10.80
C THR A 108 5.67 -1.17 9.51
N PHE A 109 4.89 -0.86 8.47
CA PHE A 109 5.17 -1.26 7.10
C PHE A 109 5.83 -0.08 6.39
N VAL A 110 6.94 -0.34 5.73
CA VAL A 110 7.65 0.68 4.94
C VAL A 110 7.44 0.36 3.47
N ILE A 111 6.86 1.31 2.76
CA ILE A 111 6.53 1.19 1.33
C ILE A 111 7.44 2.13 0.56
N GLN A 112 8.18 1.60 -0.39
CA GLN A 112 9.11 2.35 -1.22
C GLN A 112 8.66 2.38 -2.67
N GLY A 113 8.77 3.56 -3.27
CA GLY A 113 8.61 3.77 -4.71
C GLY A 113 9.74 4.61 -5.27
N PRO A 114 9.73 4.90 -6.58
CA PRO A 114 10.79 5.68 -7.21
C PRO A 114 10.93 7.11 -6.68
N THR A 115 9.86 7.68 -6.14
CA THR A 115 9.82 9.10 -5.72
C THR A 115 9.93 9.29 -4.21
N GLY A 116 9.94 8.22 -3.43
CA GLY A 116 10.05 8.35 -1.98
C GLY A 116 9.58 7.12 -1.22
N THR A 117 9.41 7.31 0.07
CA THR A 117 9.08 6.24 1.02
C THR A 117 7.96 6.71 1.94
N TYR A 118 7.01 5.81 2.21
CA TYR A 118 5.95 6.02 3.18
C TYR A 118 6.02 4.97 4.27
N ARG A 119 5.56 5.34 5.45
CA ARG A 119 5.39 4.42 6.59
C ARG A 119 3.92 4.28 6.92
N VAL A 120 3.45 3.06 7.02
CA VAL A 120 2.12 2.73 7.51
C VAL A 120 2.29 2.11 8.90
N VAL A 121 1.85 2.83 9.92
CA VAL A 121 2.01 2.42 11.32
C VAL A 121 0.68 1.87 11.83
N VAL A 122 0.71 0.66 12.37
CA VAL A 122 -0.45 0.01 12.97
C VAL A 122 -0.21 -0.11 14.47
N SER A 123 -1.08 0.50 15.28
CA SER A 123 -1.01 0.42 16.73
C SER A 123 -1.68 -0.86 17.26
N VAL A 124 -1.41 -1.19 18.52
CA VAL A 124 -2.05 -2.33 19.19
C VAL A 124 -3.58 -2.19 19.20
N ALA A 125 -4.10 -0.96 19.29
CA ALA A 125 -5.53 -0.69 19.22
C ALA A 125 -6.15 -0.89 17.83
N GLY A 126 -5.34 -1.18 16.82
CA GLY A 126 -5.79 -1.35 15.43
C GLY A 126 -5.87 -0.05 14.64
N ARG A 127 -5.34 1.04 15.15
CA ARG A 127 -5.31 2.32 14.44
C ARG A 127 -4.22 2.29 13.38
N VAL A 128 -4.59 2.71 12.18
CA VAL A 128 -3.67 2.80 11.05
C VAL A 128 -3.32 4.26 10.78
N ARG A 129 -2.03 4.57 10.70
CA ARG A 129 -1.52 5.90 10.39
C ARG A 129 -0.56 5.83 9.22
N VAL A 130 -0.65 6.79 8.32
CA VAL A 130 0.25 6.92 7.17
C VAL A 130 1.14 8.15 7.38
N GLN A 131 2.45 7.95 7.24
CA GLN A 131 3.44 9.01 7.36
C GLN A 131 4.35 8.97 6.13
N ARG A 132 4.72 10.14 5.63
CA ARG A 132 5.73 10.26 4.57
C ARG A 132 7.09 10.49 5.20
N ASP A 133 8.06 9.73 4.74
CA ASP A 133 9.46 9.92 5.10
C ASP A 133 10.09 11.04 4.29
#